data_f6d23f4da30deceb35ba358046dd3c8c
#
_entry.id   f6d23f4da30deceb35ba358046dd3c8c
#
_cell.length_a   1.000
_cell.length_b   1.000
_cell.length_c   1.000
_cell.angle_alpha   90.00
_cell.angle_beta   90.00
_cell.angle_gamma   90.00
#
_symmetry.space_group_name_H-M   'P 1'
#
loop_
_entity.id
_entity.type
_entity.pdbx_description
1 polymer ?
#
loop_
_entity_poly.entity_id
_entity_poly.type
_entity_poly.pdbx_seq_one_letter_code
_entity_poly.pdbx_strand_id
1 'polypeptide(L)'
;IQDQFSLSEYQGVLRVASTEGQWGRWWMDNPEPMTSNVVTLQPIVDATGHTTLEQIGIIEGIAPNETIWSARFVEDRAYIVTFENMDPLWTIDLSDPTNPTILGELKIPGVSTYIHPISDNTLLTIGMGPADLETGEGLDWSNVRLSLFDVSDFTNPLETTTLTISPVEDENNPCWSWSSSEAAYEHKAFQYWAPKSMLAVPMNTYTSGYYDYDARTYVECQREWVSKLMITNVTCLLYTSPSPRDQSG
;
A
#
# COMPACT_ATOMS: atom_id res chain seq x y z
N ILE A 1 -0.76 -15.72 -1.79
CA ILE A 1 -0.85 -14.80 -2.94
C ILE A 1 -2.02 -13.89 -2.67
N GLN A 2 -1.75 -12.57 -2.59
CA GLN A 2 -2.76 -11.58 -2.24
C GLN A 2 -3.69 -11.27 -3.43
N ASP A 3 -3.09 -10.94 -4.56
CA ASP A 3 -3.79 -10.55 -5.78
C ASP A 3 -2.98 -10.89 -7.04
N GLN A 4 -3.44 -10.43 -8.20
CA GLN A 4 -2.78 -10.64 -9.49
C GLN A 4 -1.42 -9.93 -9.62
N PHE A 5 -1.16 -8.86 -8.84
CA PHE A 5 0.10 -8.13 -8.85
C PHE A 5 1.18 -8.82 -8.02
N SER A 6 0.77 -9.82 -7.23
CA SER A 6 1.68 -10.73 -6.54
C SER A 6 2.36 -11.74 -7.50
N LEU A 7 1.96 -11.73 -8.77
CA LEU A 7 2.52 -12.56 -9.84
C LEU A 7 3.02 -11.67 -10.97
N SER A 8 4.18 -11.98 -11.52
CA SER A 8 4.74 -11.25 -12.66
C SER A 8 5.67 -12.15 -13.46
N GLU A 9 5.80 -11.88 -14.75
CA GLU A 9 6.83 -12.47 -15.61
C GLU A 9 7.70 -11.33 -16.15
N TYR A 10 9.01 -11.52 -16.15
CA TYR A 10 9.99 -10.64 -16.78
C TYR A 10 11.18 -11.43 -17.27
N GLN A 11 11.52 -11.28 -18.56
CA GLN A 11 12.65 -11.95 -19.22
C GLN A 11 12.64 -13.48 -19.06
N GLY A 12 11.45 -14.09 -19.08
CA GLY A 12 11.30 -15.55 -18.99
C GLY A 12 11.34 -16.10 -17.55
N VAL A 13 11.39 -15.23 -16.54
CA VAL A 13 11.35 -15.59 -15.12
C VAL A 13 10.01 -15.22 -14.52
N LEU A 14 9.30 -16.19 -13.95
CA LEU A 14 8.10 -15.97 -13.15
C LEU A 14 8.52 -15.53 -11.73
N ARG A 15 7.90 -14.48 -11.24
CA ARG A 15 8.13 -13.92 -9.90
C ARG A 15 6.85 -13.97 -9.10
N VAL A 16 6.93 -14.44 -7.87
CA VAL A 16 5.77 -14.68 -7.00
C VAL A 16 6.04 -14.07 -5.63
N ALA A 17 5.15 -13.18 -5.18
CA ALA A 17 5.10 -12.73 -3.80
C ALA A 17 3.98 -13.48 -3.06
N SER A 18 4.29 -14.08 -1.93
CA SER A 18 3.33 -14.89 -1.17
C SER A 18 3.55 -14.77 0.33
N THR A 19 2.49 -14.98 1.09
CA THR A 19 2.56 -15.18 2.54
C THR A 19 2.24 -16.65 2.82
N GLU A 20 3.01 -17.26 3.68
CA GLU A 20 2.78 -18.61 4.22
C GLU A 20 2.65 -18.57 5.74
N GLY A 21 2.33 -19.70 6.36
CA GLY A 21 2.03 -19.79 7.77
C GLY A 21 0.55 -19.62 8.08
N GLN A 22 0.24 -19.50 9.36
CA GLN A 22 -1.15 -19.33 9.79
C GLN A 22 -1.24 -18.51 11.07
N TRP A 23 -2.33 -17.78 11.22
CA TRP A 23 -2.63 -17.09 12.47
C TRP A 23 -2.75 -18.10 13.62
N GLY A 24 -1.96 -17.89 14.67
CA GLY A 24 -2.06 -18.66 15.90
C GLY A 24 -3.47 -18.60 16.47
N ARG A 25 -4.09 -19.76 16.75
CA ARG A 25 -5.37 -19.86 17.44
C ARG A 25 -5.16 -20.50 18.79
N TRP A 26 -5.97 -20.15 19.79
CA TRP A 26 -5.84 -20.59 21.17
C TRP A 26 -5.77 -22.13 21.38
N TRP A 27 -6.18 -22.92 20.34
CA TRP A 27 -6.13 -24.39 20.35
C TRP A 27 -4.95 -24.97 19.55
N MET A 28 -4.05 -24.14 19.03
CA MET A 28 -2.91 -24.60 18.24
C MET A 28 -1.66 -24.67 19.11
N ASP A 29 -1.06 -25.84 19.18
CA ASP A 29 0.25 -26.04 19.78
C ASP A 29 1.31 -25.66 18.74
N ASN A 30 2.02 -24.55 18.96
CA ASN A 30 3.08 -24.00 18.10
C ASN A 30 2.64 -23.73 16.63
N PRO A 31 1.76 -22.73 16.38
CA PRO A 31 1.47 -22.32 15.00
C PRO A 31 2.73 -21.82 14.32
N GLU A 32 2.91 -22.19 13.05
CA GLU A 32 3.97 -21.60 12.22
C GLU A 32 3.67 -20.11 12.05
N PRO A 33 4.62 -19.22 12.39
CA PRO A 33 4.41 -17.79 12.24
C PRO A 33 4.19 -17.46 10.76
N MET A 34 3.36 -16.45 10.50
CA MET A 34 3.19 -15.95 9.15
C MET A 34 4.49 -15.30 8.70
N THR A 35 4.90 -15.59 7.47
CA THR A 35 6.05 -14.97 6.82
C THR A 35 5.75 -14.70 5.35
N SER A 36 6.31 -13.64 4.82
CA SER A 36 6.18 -13.30 3.42
C SER A 36 7.46 -13.65 2.65
N ASN A 37 7.28 -14.12 1.43
CA ASN A 37 8.36 -14.61 0.59
C ASN A 37 8.26 -14.04 -0.82
N VAL A 38 9.42 -13.89 -1.49
CA VAL A 38 9.51 -13.63 -2.92
C VAL A 38 10.28 -14.77 -3.57
N VAL A 39 9.63 -15.45 -4.51
CA VAL A 39 10.18 -16.61 -5.22
C VAL A 39 10.34 -16.27 -6.70
N THR A 40 11.45 -16.67 -7.29
CA THR A 40 11.71 -16.60 -8.72
C THR A 40 11.78 -18.00 -9.30
N LEU A 41 11.08 -18.22 -10.41
CA LEU A 41 10.90 -19.51 -11.04
C LEU A 41 11.26 -19.42 -12.53
N GLN A 42 11.93 -20.44 -13.05
CA GLN A 42 12.26 -20.55 -14.47
C GLN A 42 11.62 -21.80 -15.08
N PRO A 43 11.08 -21.72 -16.30
CA PRO A 43 10.57 -22.89 -16.99
C PRO A 43 11.72 -23.79 -17.44
N ILE A 44 11.62 -25.08 -17.15
CA ILE A 44 12.51 -26.12 -17.64
C ILE A 44 11.71 -27.10 -18.49
N VAL A 45 12.23 -27.43 -19.66
CA VAL A 45 11.64 -28.42 -20.54
C VAL A 45 12.44 -29.71 -20.44
N ASP A 46 11.81 -30.81 -20.03
CA ASP A 46 12.44 -32.10 -19.94
C ASP A 46 12.62 -32.76 -21.33
N ALA A 47 13.29 -33.92 -21.36
CA ALA A 47 13.54 -34.65 -22.58
C ALA A 47 12.27 -35.16 -23.30
N THR A 48 11.13 -35.16 -22.63
CA THR A 48 9.82 -35.56 -23.18
C THR A 48 9.02 -34.39 -23.72
N GLY A 49 9.52 -33.15 -23.55
CA GLY A 49 8.86 -31.92 -23.94
C GLY A 49 7.86 -31.38 -22.87
N HIS A 50 7.85 -31.97 -21.68
CA HIS A 50 7.04 -31.45 -20.56
C HIS A 50 7.73 -30.27 -19.89
N THR A 51 6.99 -29.18 -19.67
CA THR A 51 7.50 -27.98 -19.02
C THR A 51 7.14 -27.99 -17.54
N THR A 52 8.13 -27.78 -16.69
CA THR A 52 8.00 -27.55 -15.24
C THR A 52 8.61 -26.22 -14.87
N LEU A 53 8.24 -25.69 -13.70
CA LEU A 53 8.86 -24.51 -13.13
C LEU A 53 9.86 -24.94 -12.05
N GLU A 54 11.10 -24.48 -12.18
CA GLU A 54 12.14 -24.67 -11.17
C GLU A 54 12.36 -23.37 -10.41
N GLN A 55 12.45 -23.46 -9.08
CA GLN A 55 12.84 -22.34 -8.26
C GLN A 55 14.34 -22.05 -8.46
N ILE A 56 14.65 -20.83 -8.88
CA ILE A 56 16.03 -20.37 -9.11
C ILE A 56 16.51 -19.38 -8.06
N GLY A 57 15.60 -18.73 -7.34
CA GLY A 57 15.93 -17.82 -6.24
C GLY A 57 14.76 -17.66 -5.28
N ILE A 58 15.05 -17.23 -4.06
CA ILE A 58 14.05 -16.97 -3.02
C ILE A 58 14.56 -15.97 -2.01
N ILE A 59 13.67 -15.09 -1.53
CA ILE A 59 13.78 -14.38 -0.28
C ILE A 59 12.71 -14.95 0.65
N GLU A 60 13.11 -15.47 1.79
CA GLU A 60 12.22 -16.03 2.81
C GLU A 60 12.17 -15.13 4.05
N GLY A 61 11.07 -15.20 4.76
CA GLY A 61 10.96 -14.59 6.09
C GLY A 61 10.88 -13.05 6.07
N ILE A 62 10.33 -12.46 5.01
CA ILE A 62 10.07 -11.02 4.97
C ILE A 62 8.98 -10.72 6.00
N ALA A 63 9.24 -9.77 6.91
CA ALA A 63 8.30 -9.29 7.92
C ALA A 63 7.59 -10.43 8.69
N PRO A 64 8.27 -11.11 9.62
CA PRO A 64 7.67 -12.18 10.42
C PRO A 64 6.43 -11.68 11.18
N ASN A 65 5.35 -12.48 11.16
CA ASN A 65 4.01 -12.23 11.68
C ASN A 65 3.17 -11.24 10.87
N GLU A 66 3.67 -10.73 9.74
CA GLU A 66 2.93 -9.85 8.85
C GLU A 66 2.46 -10.56 7.60
N THR A 67 1.40 -10.04 6.98
CA THR A 67 0.90 -10.50 5.69
C THR A 67 1.17 -9.46 4.61
N ILE A 68 1.32 -9.92 3.35
CA ILE A 68 1.37 -9.01 2.21
C ILE A 68 -0.02 -8.39 2.02
N TRP A 69 -0.08 -7.06 1.98
CA TRP A 69 -1.27 -6.28 1.64
C TRP A 69 -1.27 -5.81 0.20
N SER A 70 -0.10 -5.47 -0.32
CA SER A 70 0.06 -5.20 -1.74
C SER A 70 1.46 -5.57 -2.22
N ALA A 71 1.56 -5.92 -3.50
CA ALA A 71 2.81 -6.20 -4.17
C ALA A 71 2.82 -5.54 -5.56
N ARG A 72 3.99 -5.13 -6.04
CA ARG A 72 4.16 -4.62 -7.38
C ARG A 72 5.53 -4.97 -7.93
N PHE A 73 5.55 -5.70 -9.02
CA PHE A 73 6.74 -5.97 -9.79
C PHE A 73 6.85 -4.99 -10.95
N VAL A 74 8.03 -4.40 -11.13
CA VAL A 74 8.35 -3.47 -12.22
C VAL A 74 9.72 -3.82 -12.74
N GLU A 75 9.80 -4.36 -13.96
CA GLU A 75 11.06 -4.81 -14.57
C GLU A 75 11.88 -5.68 -13.60
N ASP A 76 13.09 -5.25 -13.22
CA ASP A 76 14.02 -5.93 -12.31
C ASP A 76 13.80 -5.56 -10.83
N ARG A 77 12.65 -5.00 -10.46
CA ARG A 77 12.34 -4.52 -9.10
C ARG A 77 11.03 -5.06 -8.58
N ALA A 78 10.91 -5.16 -7.26
CA ALA A 78 9.63 -5.37 -6.61
C ALA A 78 9.46 -4.45 -5.40
N TYR A 79 8.21 -4.11 -5.16
CA TYR A 79 7.72 -3.34 -4.01
C TYR A 79 6.69 -4.18 -3.30
N ILE A 80 6.86 -4.36 -1.99
CA ILE A 80 5.94 -5.15 -1.17
C ILE A 80 5.57 -4.32 0.05
N VAL A 81 4.28 -4.28 0.35
CA VAL A 81 3.76 -3.71 1.60
C VAL A 81 3.23 -4.87 2.43
N THR A 82 3.73 -4.99 3.64
CA THR A 82 3.26 -5.93 4.66
C THR A 82 2.64 -5.15 5.81
N PHE A 83 1.80 -5.77 6.63
CA PHE A 83 1.15 -5.11 7.76
C PHE A 83 0.88 -6.04 8.93
N GLU A 84 1.22 -5.56 10.14
CA GLU A 84 0.71 -5.99 11.43
C GLU A 84 0.17 -4.80 12.24
N ASN A 85 1.00 -3.79 12.52
CA ASN A 85 0.64 -2.58 13.25
C ASN A 85 1.14 -1.29 12.58
N MET A 86 2.22 -1.38 11.81
CA MET A 86 2.82 -0.29 11.03
C MET A 86 3.41 -0.92 9.76
N ASP A 87 3.14 -0.34 8.61
CA ASP A 87 3.54 -0.92 7.32
C ASP A 87 4.98 -0.62 6.96
N PRO A 88 5.82 -1.62 6.73
CA PRO A 88 7.00 -1.42 5.92
C PRO A 88 6.69 -1.55 4.43
N LEU A 89 7.16 -0.57 3.64
CA LEU A 89 7.38 -0.71 2.21
C LEU A 89 8.77 -1.32 2.00
N TRP A 90 8.80 -2.52 1.46
CA TRP A 90 10.03 -3.23 1.10
C TRP A 90 10.38 -2.96 -0.35
N THR A 91 11.65 -2.64 -0.63
CA THR A 91 12.21 -2.53 -1.97
C THR A 91 13.12 -3.72 -2.23
N ILE A 92 12.90 -4.42 -3.34
CA ILE A 92 13.55 -5.70 -3.65
C ILE A 92 14.19 -5.61 -5.03
N ASP A 93 15.48 -5.93 -5.10
CA ASP A 93 16.24 -6.07 -6.32
C ASP A 93 16.07 -7.50 -6.87
N LEU A 94 15.67 -7.58 -8.13
CA LEU A 94 15.47 -8.80 -8.90
C LEU A 94 16.34 -8.81 -10.17
N SER A 95 17.36 -7.94 -10.26
CA SER A 95 18.25 -7.85 -11.41
C SER A 95 19.04 -9.15 -11.62
N ASP A 96 19.39 -9.85 -10.54
CA ASP A 96 19.80 -11.24 -10.55
C ASP A 96 18.68 -12.12 -9.98
N PRO A 97 17.86 -12.73 -10.82
CA PRO A 97 16.76 -13.55 -10.36
C PRO A 97 17.19 -14.82 -9.60
N THR A 98 18.45 -15.22 -9.68
CA THR A 98 18.98 -16.36 -8.91
C THR A 98 19.38 -15.96 -7.48
N ASN A 99 19.52 -14.65 -7.23
CA ASN A 99 19.88 -14.08 -5.93
C ASN A 99 19.10 -12.80 -5.62
N PRO A 100 17.75 -12.88 -5.51
CA PRO A 100 16.93 -11.72 -5.17
C PRO A 100 17.31 -11.18 -3.78
N THR A 101 17.34 -9.85 -3.63
CA THR A 101 17.78 -9.20 -2.39
C THR A 101 16.88 -8.06 -1.96
N ILE A 102 16.63 -7.93 -0.65
CA ILE A 102 16.00 -6.74 -0.07
C ILE A 102 17.06 -5.63 -0.01
N LEU A 103 16.75 -4.46 -0.57
CA LEU A 103 17.65 -3.31 -0.55
C LEU A 103 17.22 -2.24 0.45
N GLY A 104 15.93 -2.04 0.65
CA GLY A 104 15.43 -1.00 1.55
C GLY A 104 14.15 -1.41 2.27
N GLU A 105 13.93 -0.73 3.39
CA GLU A 105 12.71 -0.80 4.19
C GLU A 105 12.32 0.62 4.58
N LEU A 106 11.06 1.01 4.32
CA LEU A 106 10.50 2.26 4.78
C LEU A 106 9.25 1.98 5.62
N LYS A 107 9.30 2.29 6.91
CA LYS A 107 8.12 2.24 7.77
C LYS A 107 7.19 3.38 7.47
N ILE A 108 5.95 3.06 7.13
CA ILE A 108 4.92 4.01 6.71
C ILE A 108 3.78 3.94 7.71
N PRO A 109 3.30 5.08 8.23
CA PRO A 109 2.08 5.12 9.00
C PRO A 109 0.86 4.76 8.13
N GLY A 110 0.07 3.76 8.53
CA GLY A 110 -1.09 3.27 7.77
C GLY A 110 -0.74 2.14 6.80
N VAL A 111 -1.54 1.90 5.76
CA VAL A 111 -1.34 0.82 4.79
C VAL A 111 -1.63 1.24 3.35
N SER A 112 -0.80 0.77 2.42
CA SER A 112 -1.06 0.87 0.97
C SER A 112 -1.62 -0.46 0.46
N THR A 113 -2.88 -0.44 0.01
CA THR A 113 -3.57 -1.64 -0.52
C THR A 113 -3.35 -1.82 -2.01
N TYR A 114 -2.97 -0.75 -2.73
CA TYR A 114 -2.60 -0.81 -4.14
C TYR A 114 -1.44 0.14 -4.44
N ILE A 115 -0.47 -0.35 -5.23
CA ILE A 115 0.73 0.38 -5.65
C ILE A 115 0.67 0.60 -7.16
N HIS A 116 0.80 1.86 -7.58
CA HIS A 116 0.84 2.26 -8.99
C HIS A 116 2.15 3.00 -9.31
N PRO A 117 3.07 2.41 -10.08
CA PRO A 117 4.26 3.11 -10.55
C PRO A 117 3.85 4.20 -11.55
N ILE A 118 4.20 5.45 -11.27
CA ILE A 118 3.95 6.58 -12.18
C ILE A 118 5.18 7.01 -12.96
N SER A 119 6.35 6.59 -12.50
CA SER A 119 7.63 6.69 -13.19
C SER A 119 8.60 5.63 -12.64
N ASP A 120 9.81 5.56 -13.19
CA ASP A 120 10.86 4.64 -12.71
C ASP A 120 11.24 4.88 -11.24
N ASN A 121 11.03 6.10 -10.75
CA ASN A 121 11.45 6.53 -9.41
C ASN A 121 10.31 7.00 -8.52
N THR A 122 9.05 6.85 -8.95
CA THR A 122 7.91 7.36 -8.17
C THR A 122 6.76 6.37 -8.15
N LEU A 123 6.30 6.07 -6.95
CA LEU A 123 5.10 5.27 -6.73
C LEU A 123 3.97 6.15 -6.20
N LEU A 124 2.78 5.92 -6.72
CA LEU A 124 1.53 6.46 -6.17
C LEU A 124 0.75 5.30 -5.57
N THR A 125 0.30 5.45 -4.35
CA THR A 125 -0.47 4.39 -3.67
C THR A 125 -1.82 4.91 -3.18
N ILE A 126 -2.73 3.98 -2.96
CA ILE A 126 -4.00 4.20 -2.29
C ILE A 126 -4.16 3.17 -1.17
N GLY A 127 -4.74 3.58 -0.07
CA GLY A 127 -4.96 2.74 1.10
C GLY A 127 -5.63 3.50 2.24
N MET A 128 -5.17 3.25 3.47
CA MET A 128 -5.69 3.83 4.71
C MET A 128 -4.57 4.49 5.50
N GLY A 129 -4.88 5.54 6.24
CA GLY A 129 -3.94 6.19 7.15
C GLY A 129 -3.78 5.44 8.48
N PRO A 130 -2.93 5.90 9.38
CA PRO A 130 -2.81 5.39 10.73
C PRO A 130 -4.02 5.80 11.57
N ALA A 131 -4.42 4.94 12.53
CA ALA A 131 -5.46 5.29 13.50
C ALA A 131 -4.94 6.28 14.55
N ASP A 132 -3.68 6.13 14.94
CA ASP A 132 -2.99 7.05 15.83
C ASP A 132 -1.98 7.90 15.03
N LEU A 133 -2.24 9.19 14.95
CA LEU A 133 -1.39 10.13 14.20
C LEU A 133 -0.07 10.47 14.92
N GLU A 134 0.01 10.23 16.23
CA GLU A 134 1.24 10.49 17.02
C GLU A 134 2.21 9.32 16.93
N THR A 135 1.71 8.09 17.06
CA THR A 135 2.54 6.88 17.01
C THR A 135 2.66 6.30 15.61
N GLY A 136 1.73 6.62 14.72
CA GLY A 136 1.62 6.04 13.38
C GLY A 136 1.01 4.63 13.36
N GLU A 137 0.53 4.13 14.51
CA GLU A 137 0.04 2.77 14.67
C GLU A 137 -1.45 2.61 14.31
N GLY A 138 -1.81 1.36 14.00
CA GLY A 138 -3.18 0.96 13.67
C GLY A 138 -3.62 1.45 12.29
N LEU A 139 -4.89 1.17 11.94
CA LEU A 139 -5.48 1.60 10.66
C LEU A 139 -6.71 2.45 10.88
N ASP A 140 -6.73 3.61 10.25
CA ASP A 140 -7.93 4.44 10.13
C ASP A 140 -8.80 3.92 8.98
N TRP A 141 -9.72 3.03 9.29
CA TRP A 141 -10.71 2.51 8.34
C TRP A 141 -11.75 3.56 7.90
N SER A 142 -11.69 4.75 8.48
CA SER A 142 -12.66 5.81 8.19
C SER A 142 -12.26 6.68 7.02
N ASN A 143 -10.97 6.70 6.63
CA ASN A 143 -10.51 7.60 5.58
C ASN A 143 -9.58 6.93 4.58
N VAL A 144 -9.80 7.27 3.30
CA VAL A 144 -8.89 6.88 2.21
C VAL A 144 -7.66 7.78 2.24
N ARG A 145 -6.48 7.19 2.08
CA ARG A 145 -5.21 7.89 1.96
C ARG A 145 -4.56 7.60 0.61
N LEU A 146 -4.04 8.65 -0.01
CA LEU A 146 -3.11 8.58 -1.13
C LEU A 146 -1.71 8.94 -0.64
N SER A 147 -0.69 8.22 -1.12
CA SER A 147 0.70 8.51 -0.79
C SER A 147 1.58 8.49 -2.03
N LEU A 148 2.58 9.37 -2.06
CA LEU A 148 3.64 9.38 -3.07
C LEU A 148 4.95 8.99 -2.43
N PHE A 149 5.68 8.09 -3.10
CA PHE A 149 7.00 7.63 -2.68
C PHE A 149 8.03 7.97 -3.73
N ASP A 150 9.15 8.50 -3.29
CA ASP A 150 10.38 8.58 -4.06
C ASP A 150 11.20 7.31 -3.79
N VAL A 151 11.43 6.55 -4.86
CA VAL A 151 12.22 5.32 -4.86
C VAL A 151 13.45 5.45 -5.76
N SER A 152 13.93 6.67 -5.99
CA SER A 152 15.16 6.93 -6.74
C SER A 152 16.40 6.34 -6.05
N ASP A 153 16.45 6.42 -4.73
CA ASP A 153 17.37 5.63 -3.90
C ASP A 153 16.65 4.38 -3.39
N PHE A 154 16.91 3.27 -4.06
CA PHE A 154 16.25 2.00 -3.79
C PHE A 154 16.62 1.40 -2.43
N THR A 155 17.70 1.87 -1.84
CA THR A 155 18.15 1.48 -0.49
C THR A 155 17.54 2.35 0.61
N ASN A 156 17.00 3.51 0.25
CA ASN A 156 16.42 4.46 1.19
C ASN A 156 15.19 5.14 0.58
N PRO A 157 14.08 4.38 0.36
CA PRO A 157 12.84 4.94 -0.16
C PRO A 157 12.25 5.98 0.81
N LEU A 158 11.53 6.97 0.27
CA LEU A 158 10.96 8.07 1.05
C LEU A 158 9.47 8.27 0.72
N GLU A 159 8.63 8.42 1.72
CA GLU A 159 7.28 8.95 1.55
C GLU A 159 7.37 10.49 1.43
N THR A 160 7.08 11.01 0.24
CA THR A 160 7.26 12.45 -0.05
C THR A 160 6.02 13.26 0.25
N THR A 161 4.85 12.68 0.07
CA THR A 161 3.57 13.39 0.22
C THR A 161 2.46 12.42 0.54
N THR A 162 1.54 12.84 1.38
CA THR A 162 0.31 12.13 1.70
C THR A 162 -0.91 13.03 1.57
N LEU A 163 -2.03 12.45 1.19
CA LEU A 163 -3.33 13.13 1.14
C LEU A 163 -4.39 12.20 1.74
N THR A 164 -4.91 12.56 2.90
CA THR A 164 -6.09 11.92 3.47
C THR A 164 -7.34 12.55 2.86
N ILE A 165 -8.22 11.72 2.33
CA ILE A 165 -9.46 12.17 1.70
C ILE A 165 -10.58 12.05 2.73
N SER A 166 -10.91 13.17 3.36
CA SER A 166 -12.03 13.29 4.29
C SER A 166 -13.13 14.16 3.67
N PRO A 167 -14.42 13.88 3.90
CA PRO A 167 -15.50 14.78 3.53
C PRO A 167 -15.54 16.05 4.42
N VAL A 168 -14.86 16.02 5.55
CA VAL A 168 -14.73 17.13 6.50
C VAL A 168 -13.32 17.68 6.36
N GLU A 169 -13.20 18.87 5.74
CA GLU A 169 -11.90 19.54 5.50
C GLU A 169 -11.46 20.41 6.69
N ASP A 170 -12.40 20.75 7.60
CA ASP A 170 -12.14 21.60 8.76
C ASP A 170 -11.92 20.75 10.01
N GLU A 171 -10.72 20.80 10.58
CA GLU A 171 -10.38 20.14 11.85
C GLU A 171 -11.27 20.57 13.03
N ASN A 172 -11.89 21.75 12.93
CA ASN A 172 -12.85 22.23 13.92
C ASN A 172 -14.28 21.74 13.67
N ASN A 173 -14.52 21.03 12.58
CA ASN A 173 -15.84 20.47 12.29
C ASN A 173 -16.06 19.22 13.15
N PRO A 174 -16.99 19.25 14.10
CA PRO A 174 -17.18 18.15 15.03
C PRO A 174 -17.90 16.94 14.42
N CYS A 175 -18.26 16.98 13.12
CA CYS A 175 -19.02 15.89 12.51
C CYS A 175 -18.18 14.64 12.34
N TRP A 176 -18.78 13.49 12.66
CA TRP A 176 -18.18 12.22 12.29
C TRP A 176 -18.22 12.05 10.76
N SER A 177 -17.10 11.63 10.18
CA SER A 177 -16.96 11.48 8.74
C SER A 177 -16.34 10.15 8.38
N TRP A 178 -16.65 9.69 7.17
CA TRP A 178 -16.10 8.46 6.60
C TRP A 178 -15.94 8.59 5.09
N SER A 179 -14.88 8.02 4.55
CA SER A 179 -14.65 7.91 3.12
C SER A 179 -14.21 6.51 2.73
N SER A 180 -14.54 6.10 1.53
CA SER A 180 -14.02 4.88 0.92
C SER A 180 -13.84 5.05 -0.58
N SER A 181 -12.99 4.21 -1.16
CA SER A 181 -12.80 4.11 -2.59
C SER A 181 -12.73 2.66 -3.02
N GLU A 182 -13.44 2.35 -4.08
CA GLU A 182 -13.33 1.05 -4.73
C GLU A 182 -11.92 0.82 -5.30
N ALA A 183 -11.21 1.89 -5.63
CA ALA A 183 -9.84 1.85 -6.13
C ALA A 183 -8.81 1.30 -5.12
N ALA A 184 -9.15 1.25 -3.83
CA ALA A 184 -8.31 0.63 -2.81
C ALA A 184 -8.32 -0.91 -2.88
N TYR A 185 -9.31 -1.53 -3.57
CA TYR A 185 -9.49 -2.98 -3.63
C TYR A 185 -9.64 -3.51 -5.06
N GLU A 186 -10.10 -2.68 -5.99
CA GLU A 186 -10.27 -3.01 -7.40
C GLU A 186 -9.40 -2.07 -8.25
N HIS A 187 -8.28 -2.57 -8.73
CA HIS A 187 -7.29 -1.78 -9.47
C HIS A 187 -7.87 -1.12 -10.74
N LYS A 188 -8.93 -1.70 -11.35
CA LYS A 188 -9.59 -1.11 -12.52
C LYS A 188 -10.33 0.20 -12.20
N ALA A 189 -10.64 0.42 -10.93
CA ALA A 189 -11.21 1.68 -10.46
C ALA A 189 -10.14 2.77 -10.23
N PHE A 190 -8.86 2.41 -10.21
CA PHE A 190 -7.73 3.33 -10.10
C PHE A 190 -7.26 3.73 -11.50
N GLN A 191 -7.63 4.94 -11.93
CA GLN A 191 -7.34 5.43 -13.27
C GLN A 191 -6.30 6.56 -13.21
N TYR A 192 -5.06 6.26 -13.58
CA TYR A 192 -4.00 7.25 -13.72
C TYR A 192 -3.74 7.58 -15.20
N TRP A 193 -3.84 8.87 -15.57
CA TRP A 193 -3.56 9.35 -16.89
C TRP A 193 -2.23 10.12 -16.93
N ALA A 194 -1.17 9.40 -17.27
CA ALA A 194 0.21 9.89 -17.25
C ALA A 194 0.44 11.19 -18.05
N PRO A 195 -0.14 11.41 -19.28
CA PRO A 195 0.11 12.63 -20.05
C PRO A 195 -0.32 13.93 -19.37
N LYS A 196 -1.19 13.85 -18.37
CA LYS A 196 -1.68 15.01 -17.60
C LYS A 196 -1.37 14.88 -16.10
N SER A 197 -0.70 13.81 -15.69
CA SER A 197 -0.47 13.47 -14.28
C SER A 197 -1.76 13.50 -13.44
N MET A 198 -2.85 13.00 -14.04
CA MET A 198 -4.17 13.03 -13.43
C MET A 198 -4.56 11.66 -12.90
N LEU A 199 -5.00 11.63 -11.66
CA LEU A 199 -5.65 10.48 -11.03
C LEU A 199 -7.16 10.70 -11.00
N ALA A 200 -7.93 9.66 -11.38
CA ALA A 200 -9.37 9.62 -11.22
C ALA A 200 -9.75 8.35 -10.44
N VAL A 201 -10.41 8.51 -9.30
CA VAL A 201 -10.89 7.41 -8.45
C VAL A 201 -12.33 7.66 -7.99
N PRO A 202 -13.17 6.61 -7.95
CA PRO A 202 -14.50 6.72 -7.36
C PRO A 202 -14.38 6.89 -5.84
N MET A 203 -15.15 7.78 -5.27
CA MET A 203 -15.18 8.04 -3.84
C MET A 203 -16.60 8.01 -3.32
N ASN A 204 -16.80 7.34 -2.20
CA ASN A 204 -17.99 7.47 -1.37
C ASN A 204 -17.60 8.17 -0.07
N THR A 205 -18.37 9.17 0.31
CA THR A 205 -18.17 9.93 1.55
C THR A 205 -19.47 9.99 2.33
N TYR A 206 -19.36 9.97 3.65
CA TYR A 206 -20.49 10.05 4.56
C TYR A 206 -20.16 10.95 5.73
N THR A 207 -21.11 11.80 6.12
CA THR A 207 -21.06 12.62 7.32
C THR A 207 -22.30 12.42 8.17
N SER A 208 -22.16 12.49 9.49
CA SER A 208 -23.28 12.45 10.43
C SER A 208 -22.91 13.07 11.77
N GLY A 209 -23.94 13.38 12.57
CA GLY A 209 -23.76 13.63 13.99
C GLY A 209 -23.37 12.37 14.75
N TYR A 210 -22.83 12.56 15.93
CA TYR A 210 -22.44 11.50 16.85
C TYR A 210 -22.72 11.86 18.30
N TYR A 211 -22.71 10.88 19.20
CA TYR A 211 -22.83 11.12 20.63
C TYR A 211 -21.43 11.27 21.24
N ASP A 212 -21.16 12.44 21.80
CA ASP A 212 -19.93 12.71 22.55
C ASP A 212 -20.13 12.19 23.99
N TYR A 213 -19.41 11.13 24.33
CA TYR A 213 -19.50 10.48 25.63
C TYR A 213 -18.84 11.29 26.74
N ASP A 214 -17.83 12.11 26.43
CA ASP A 214 -17.13 12.95 27.40
C ASP A 214 -17.96 14.17 27.75
N ALA A 215 -18.48 14.85 26.73
CA ALA A 215 -19.39 15.99 26.90
C ALA A 215 -20.83 15.55 27.26
N ARG A 216 -21.16 14.28 27.16
CA ARG A 216 -22.51 13.70 27.39
C ARG A 216 -23.60 14.41 26.59
N THR A 217 -23.30 14.75 25.34
CA THR A 217 -24.21 15.46 24.45
C THR A 217 -24.18 14.88 23.06
N TYR A 218 -25.26 15.10 22.31
CA TYR A 218 -25.29 14.74 20.91
C TYR A 218 -24.82 15.92 20.05
N VAL A 219 -23.82 15.70 19.23
CA VAL A 219 -23.35 16.65 18.22
C VAL A 219 -24.20 16.46 16.96
N GLU A 220 -25.03 17.48 16.68
CA GLU A 220 -25.89 17.46 15.49
C GLU A 220 -25.10 17.85 14.25
N CYS A 221 -25.15 17.01 13.21
CA CYS A 221 -24.63 17.29 11.89
C CYS A 221 -25.62 16.84 10.82
N GLN A 222 -25.58 17.52 9.69
CA GLN A 222 -26.37 17.07 8.54
C GLN A 222 -25.87 15.70 8.08
N ARG A 223 -26.79 14.75 8.02
CA ARG A 223 -26.48 13.42 7.47
C ARG A 223 -26.43 13.51 5.96
N GLU A 224 -25.27 13.22 5.40
CA GLU A 224 -25.06 13.28 3.96
C GLU A 224 -24.26 12.06 3.47
N TRP A 225 -24.72 11.48 2.37
CA TRP A 225 -24.01 10.44 1.65
C TRP A 225 -23.76 10.91 0.21
N VAL A 226 -22.49 10.96 -0.21
CA VAL A 226 -22.09 11.42 -1.55
C VAL A 226 -21.25 10.36 -2.24
N SER A 227 -21.66 9.98 -3.46
CA SER A 227 -20.82 9.21 -4.38
C SER A 227 -20.34 10.13 -5.48
N LYS A 228 -19.03 10.21 -5.69
CA LYS A 228 -18.41 11.13 -6.65
C LYS A 228 -17.20 10.50 -7.32
N LEU A 229 -16.86 10.99 -8.51
CA LEU A 229 -15.55 10.74 -9.12
C LEU A 229 -14.62 11.87 -8.66
N MET A 230 -13.59 11.52 -7.89
CA MET A 230 -12.53 12.46 -7.56
C MET A 230 -11.50 12.46 -8.69
N ILE A 231 -11.18 13.65 -9.18
CA ILE A 231 -10.11 13.87 -10.17
C ILE A 231 -9.11 14.83 -9.54
N THR A 232 -7.86 14.40 -9.42
CA THR A 232 -6.79 15.21 -8.85
C THR A 232 -5.55 15.20 -9.74
N ASN A 233 -4.78 16.30 -9.70
CA ASN A 233 -3.49 16.35 -10.37
C ASN A 233 -2.41 15.90 -9.40
N VAL A 234 -1.75 14.79 -9.71
CA VAL A 234 -0.73 14.18 -8.86
C VAL A 234 0.51 15.09 -8.70
N THR A 235 0.82 15.90 -9.71
CA THR A 235 1.94 16.85 -9.62
C THR A 235 1.68 17.93 -8.55
N CYS A 236 0.43 18.33 -8.34
CA CYS A 236 0.08 19.28 -7.28
C CYS A 236 0.29 18.69 -5.89
N LEU A 237 0.18 17.39 -5.72
CA LEU A 237 0.46 16.73 -4.43
C LEU A 237 1.94 16.86 -4.05
N LEU A 238 2.85 16.92 -5.02
CA LEU A 238 4.29 17.10 -4.80
C LEU A 238 4.66 18.50 -4.26
N TYR A 239 3.78 19.49 -4.42
CA TYR A 239 4.05 20.88 -4.02
C TYR A 239 3.32 21.31 -2.74
N THR A 240 2.48 20.46 -2.17
CA THR A 240 1.71 20.79 -0.95
C THR A 240 2.44 20.42 0.34
N SER A 241 3.52 19.67 0.28
CA SER A 241 4.38 19.42 1.44
C SER A 241 5.22 20.65 1.76
N PRO A 242 5.21 21.17 3.02
CA PRO A 242 6.16 22.22 3.41
C PRO A 242 7.58 21.67 3.25
N SER A 243 8.41 22.41 2.51
CA SER A 243 9.83 22.07 2.36
C SER A 243 10.49 21.97 3.74
N PRO A 244 11.39 20.99 3.99
CA PRO A 244 12.12 20.89 5.25
C PRO A 244 12.94 22.16 5.62
N ARG A 245 13.05 23.13 4.69
CA ARG A 245 13.76 24.42 4.92
C ARG A 245 12.92 25.46 5.66
N ASP A 246 11.62 25.28 5.80
CA ASP A 246 10.74 26.26 6.44
C ASP A 246 10.53 26.03 7.95
N GLN A 247 11.22 25.02 8.53
CA GLN A 247 11.18 24.76 9.98
C GLN A 247 12.35 25.36 10.76
N SER A 248 13.15 26.24 10.16
CA SER A 248 14.20 27.02 10.85
C SER A 248 13.85 28.50 10.86
N GLY A 249 12.98 28.88 11.79
CA GLY A 249 12.64 30.25 12.12
C GLY A 249 12.40 30.39 13.61
#